data_36b3f366f898990395f788076cc8fb46
#
_entry.id   36b3f366f898990395f788076cc8fb46
#
_cell.length_a   1.000
_cell.length_b   1.000
_cell.length_c   1.000
_cell.angle_alpha   90.00
_cell.angle_beta   90.00
_cell.angle_gamma   90.00
#
_symmetry.space_group_name_H-M   'P 1'
#
loop_
_entity.id
_entity.type
_entity.pdbx_description
1 polymer ?
#
loop_
_entity_poly.entity_id
_entity_poly.type
_entity_poly.pdbx_seq_one_letter_code
_entity_poly.pdbx_strand_id
1 'polypeptide(L)'
;MKIRMTEELATTRLETPIGPLRLAANPEGLVAVLFAVDPQELPVSQGAARARAHLSDAGTALEEYFAGRRTSFEGLKLAANGTEFQRQVWGALSRIPFGETATYAGMARRIGRPSAVRAVGLANGQNPLPIIVPCHRVIGSNGALTGFAGGIPAKKWLLEFEGALPRV
;
A
#
# COMPACT_ATOMS: atom_id res chain seq x y z
N MET A 1 2.94 -1.16 12.42
CA MET A 1 3.55 0.17 12.56
C MET A 1 2.58 1.14 13.21
N LYS A 2 3.04 1.89 14.18
CA LYS A 2 2.21 2.89 14.87
C LYS A 2 2.47 4.28 14.28
N ILE A 3 1.41 4.95 13.82
CA ILE A 3 1.50 6.32 13.32
C ILE A 3 1.48 7.28 14.50
N ARG A 4 2.48 8.15 14.56
CA ARG A 4 2.57 9.16 15.61
C ARG A 4 1.88 10.44 15.13
N MET A 5 0.88 10.88 15.89
CA MET A 5 0.25 12.16 15.64
C MET A 5 1.20 13.30 15.99
N THR A 6 1.35 14.22 15.07
CA THR A 6 2.11 15.47 15.25
C THR A 6 1.25 16.62 14.74
N GLU A 7 1.63 17.85 15.05
CA GLU A 7 0.92 19.03 14.57
C GLU A 7 0.95 19.17 13.05
N GLU A 8 1.99 18.65 12.40
CA GLU A 8 2.17 18.73 10.96
C GLU A 8 1.43 17.62 10.19
N LEU A 9 1.03 16.55 10.89
CA LEU A 9 0.38 15.41 10.25
C LEU A 9 -1.04 15.76 9.81
N ALA A 10 -1.31 15.62 8.51
CA ALA A 10 -2.66 15.72 7.95
C ALA A 10 -3.22 14.32 7.78
N THR A 11 -4.49 14.15 8.15
CA THR A 11 -5.17 12.85 8.06
C THR A 11 -6.57 13.05 7.49
N THR A 12 -7.05 12.03 6.77
CA THR A 12 -8.41 12.03 6.22
C THR A 12 -8.93 10.63 6.10
N ARG A 13 -10.22 10.51 5.81
CA ARG A 13 -10.90 9.26 5.54
C ARG A 13 -11.38 9.26 4.09
N LEU A 14 -11.26 8.11 3.43
CA LEU A 14 -11.71 7.90 2.06
C LEU A 14 -12.58 6.66 2.00
N GLU A 15 -13.80 6.80 1.46
CA GLU A 15 -14.67 5.65 1.22
C GLU A 15 -14.26 4.95 -0.09
N THR A 16 -14.18 3.62 -0.05
CA THR A 16 -13.78 2.81 -1.21
C THR A 16 -14.63 1.55 -1.32
N PRO A 17 -14.61 0.86 -2.47
CA PRO A 17 -15.32 -0.43 -2.61
C PRO A 17 -14.85 -1.53 -1.64
N ILE A 18 -13.67 -1.39 -1.05
CA ILE A 18 -13.15 -2.35 -0.07
C ILE A 18 -13.28 -1.82 1.37
N GLY A 19 -14.11 -0.82 1.59
CA GLY A 19 -14.34 -0.19 2.88
C GLY A 19 -13.56 1.11 3.04
N PRO A 20 -13.76 1.80 4.17
CA PRO A 20 -13.10 3.07 4.41
C PRO A 20 -11.59 2.88 4.60
N LEU A 21 -10.83 3.79 4.00
CA LEU A 21 -9.39 3.92 4.23
C LEU A 21 -9.14 5.20 5.03
N ARG A 22 -8.11 5.16 5.86
CA ARG A 22 -7.60 6.35 6.54
C ARG A 22 -6.22 6.66 5.99
N LEU A 23 -6.00 7.90 5.60
CA LEU A 23 -4.77 8.36 4.98
C LEU A 23 -4.07 9.34 5.91
N ALA A 24 -2.75 9.27 5.95
CA ALA A 24 -1.92 10.23 6.69
C ALA A 24 -0.76 10.70 5.83
N ALA A 25 -0.50 12.01 5.87
CA ALA A 25 0.64 12.63 5.19
C ALA A 25 1.33 13.63 6.11
N ASN A 26 2.63 13.78 5.91
CA ASN A 26 3.41 14.84 6.52
C ASN A 26 3.89 15.82 5.42
N PRO A 27 4.66 16.88 5.73
CA PRO A 27 5.12 17.81 4.70
C PRO A 27 6.01 17.20 3.61
N GLU A 28 6.61 16.03 3.83
CA GLU A 28 7.45 15.33 2.86
C GLU A 28 6.65 14.41 1.92
N GLY A 29 5.48 13.96 2.34
CA GLY A 29 4.66 13.08 1.52
C GLY A 29 3.68 12.21 2.30
N LEU A 30 3.11 11.23 1.62
CA LEU A 30 2.18 10.26 2.21
C LEU A 30 2.94 9.29 3.11
N VAL A 31 2.47 9.08 4.33
CA VAL A 31 3.14 8.21 5.31
C VAL A 31 2.39 6.92 5.60
N ALA A 32 1.07 6.90 5.42
CA ALA A 32 0.30 5.69 5.71
C ALA A 32 -1.06 5.65 5.02
N VAL A 33 -1.48 4.42 4.73
CA VAL A 33 -2.85 4.06 4.35
C VAL A 33 -3.27 2.95 5.31
N LEU A 34 -4.33 3.17 6.09
CA LEU A 34 -4.85 2.19 7.04
C LEU A 34 -6.20 1.67 6.60
N PHE A 35 -6.38 0.36 6.67
CA PHE A 35 -7.69 -0.28 6.47
C PHE A 35 -8.56 -0.13 7.72
N ALA A 36 -9.88 -0.30 7.56
CA ALA A 36 -10.83 -0.19 8.66
C ALA A 36 -10.56 -1.18 9.80
N VAL A 37 -9.99 -2.34 9.48
CA VAL A 37 -9.66 -3.39 10.47
C VAL A 37 -8.46 -3.04 11.36
N ASP A 38 -7.65 -2.05 10.97
CA ASP A 38 -6.53 -1.61 11.79
C ASP A 38 -7.08 -0.91 13.05
N PRO A 39 -6.74 -1.39 14.26
CA PRO A 39 -7.29 -0.84 15.49
C PRO A 39 -6.71 0.52 15.88
N GLN A 40 -5.67 0.98 15.18
CA GLN A 40 -5.03 2.25 15.51
C GLN A 40 -5.98 3.42 15.29
N GLU A 41 -6.12 4.27 16.29
CA GLU A 41 -6.86 5.51 16.15
C GLU A 41 -6.06 6.53 15.34
N LEU A 42 -6.72 7.14 14.37
CA LEU A 42 -6.14 8.18 13.54
C LEU A 42 -7.19 9.28 13.35
N PRO A 43 -7.30 10.19 14.33
CA PRO A 43 -8.28 11.28 14.23
C PRO A 43 -8.00 12.16 13.01
N VAL A 44 -9.06 12.68 12.41
CA VAL A 44 -8.93 13.64 11.30
C VAL A 44 -8.21 14.89 11.79
N SER A 45 -7.20 15.31 11.04
CA SER A 45 -6.37 16.47 11.36
C SER A 45 -6.02 17.22 10.08
N GLN A 46 -6.00 18.55 10.16
CA GLN A 46 -5.62 19.37 9.02
C GLN A 46 -4.10 19.36 8.78
N GLY A 47 -3.30 19.34 9.84
CA GLY A 47 -1.86 19.34 9.73
C GLY A 47 -1.28 20.55 8.98
N ALA A 48 -0.05 20.41 8.49
CA ALA A 48 0.61 21.43 7.69
C ALA A 48 0.03 21.51 6.28
N ALA A 49 0.11 22.70 5.65
CA ALA A 49 -0.42 22.89 4.31
C ALA A 49 0.19 21.96 3.26
N ARG A 50 1.51 21.70 3.32
CA ARG A 50 2.16 20.75 2.43
C ARG A 50 1.69 19.32 2.66
N ALA A 51 1.45 18.94 3.91
CA ALA A 51 0.89 17.64 4.24
C ALA A 51 -0.52 17.47 3.66
N ARG A 52 -1.36 18.52 3.76
CA ARG A 52 -2.70 18.49 3.14
C ARG A 52 -2.63 18.35 1.64
N ALA A 53 -1.68 19.01 0.98
CA ALA A 53 -1.50 18.90 -0.47
C ALA A 53 -1.16 17.47 -0.88
N HIS A 54 -0.22 16.82 -0.18
CA HIS A 54 0.12 15.42 -0.44
C HIS A 54 -1.06 14.49 -0.17
N LEU A 55 -1.81 14.76 0.89
CA LEU A 55 -3.00 13.98 1.25
C LEU A 55 -4.07 14.09 0.16
N SER A 56 -4.30 15.28 -0.36
CA SER A 56 -5.25 15.54 -1.45
C SER A 56 -4.84 14.81 -2.72
N ASP A 57 -3.57 14.88 -3.10
CA ASP A 57 -3.05 14.17 -4.27
C ASP A 57 -3.23 12.67 -4.16
N ALA A 58 -2.95 12.10 -2.99
CA ALA A 58 -3.11 10.67 -2.74
C ALA A 58 -4.58 10.26 -2.77
N GLY A 59 -5.46 11.05 -2.17
CA GLY A 59 -6.90 10.80 -2.17
C GLY A 59 -7.46 10.79 -3.59
N THR A 60 -7.10 11.78 -4.40
CA THR A 60 -7.51 11.87 -5.80
C THR A 60 -7.00 10.66 -6.59
N ALA A 61 -5.73 10.29 -6.40
CA ALA A 61 -5.15 9.15 -7.09
C ALA A 61 -5.85 7.84 -6.75
N LEU A 62 -6.19 7.62 -5.47
CA LEU A 62 -6.94 6.44 -5.05
C LEU A 62 -8.37 6.45 -5.60
N GLU A 63 -9.05 7.57 -5.61
CA GLU A 63 -10.38 7.69 -6.23
C GLU A 63 -10.33 7.34 -7.72
N GLU A 64 -9.35 7.86 -8.45
CA GLU A 64 -9.14 7.53 -9.86
C GLU A 64 -8.84 6.05 -10.07
N TYR A 65 -8.04 5.45 -9.17
CA TYR A 65 -7.73 4.01 -9.21
C TYR A 65 -9.01 3.17 -9.08
N PHE A 66 -9.81 3.42 -8.04
CA PHE A 66 -11.05 2.66 -7.83
C PHE A 66 -12.12 2.94 -8.88
N ALA A 67 -12.03 4.06 -9.58
CA ALA A 67 -12.91 4.38 -10.71
C ALA A 67 -12.44 3.75 -12.03
N GLY A 68 -11.32 3.04 -12.03
CA GLY A 68 -10.76 2.42 -13.24
C GLY A 68 -10.04 3.37 -14.18
N ARG A 69 -9.71 4.59 -13.72
CA ARG A 69 -9.07 5.62 -14.54
C ARG A 69 -7.57 5.76 -14.30
N ARG A 70 -7.01 4.98 -13.39
CA ARG A 70 -5.59 5.05 -13.03
C ARG A 70 -5.05 3.66 -12.77
N THR A 71 -3.88 3.36 -13.34
CA THR A 71 -3.20 2.07 -13.15
C THR A 71 -1.84 2.20 -12.46
N SER A 72 -1.37 3.43 -12.19
CA SER A 72 -0.08 3.70 -11.58
C SER A 72 -0.20 4.85 -10.59
N PHE A 73 0.58 4.78 -9.53
CA PHE A 73 0.70 5.86 -8.54
C PHE A 73 2.01 6.64 -8.67
N GLU A 74 2.65 6.57 -9.83
CA GLU A 74 3.82 7.40 -10.12
C GLU A 74 3.50 8.88 -9.91
N GLY A 75 4.46 9.62 -9.41
CA GLY A 75 4.33 11.05 -9.16
C GLY A 75 3.86 11.41 -7.75
N LEU A 76 3.29 10.47 -7.00
CA LEU A 76 2.96 10.73 -5.60
C LEU A 76 4.24 10.79 -4.76
N LYS A 77 4.29 11.77 -3.85
CA LYS A 77 5.37 11.85 -2.87
C LYS A 77 5.08 10.92 -1.70
N LEU A 78 5.98 9.98 -1.47
CA LEU A 78 5.88 8.99 -0.39
C LEU A 78 6.96 9.29 0.65
N ALA A 79 6.57 9.27 1.92
CA ALA A 79 7.44 9.60 3.04
C ALA A 79 7.38 8.54 4.16
N ALA A 80 7.04 7.31 3.80
CA ALA A 80 7.01 6.22 4.75
C ALA A 80 8.44 5.85 5.19
N ASN A 81 8.62 5.66 6.49
CA ASN A 81 9.88 5.24 7.05
C ASN A 81 9.98 3.71 7.09
N GLY A 82 11.19 3.20 6.91
CA GLY A 82 11.48 1.79 7.02
C GLY A 82 12.98 1.54 7.04
N THR A 83 13.36 0.31 7.33
CA THR A 83 14.75 -0.15 7.24
C THR A 83 15.18 -0.14 5.77
N GLU A 84 16.49 -0.23 5.54
CA GLU A 84 17.02 -0.36 4.18
C GLU A 84 16.43 -1.57 3.46
N PHE A 85 16.36 -2.72 4.15
CA PHE A 85 15.77 -3.93 3.59
C PHE A 85 14.29 -3.75 3.24
N GLN A 86 13.49 -3.16 4.14
CA GLN A 86 12.09 -2.85 3.87
C GLN A 86 11.96 -1.94 2.64
N ARG A 87 12.76 -0.89 2.55
CA ARG A 87 12.72 0.02 1.39
C ARG A 87 13.09 -0.68 0.09
N GLN A 88 14.03 -1.61 0.12
CA GLN A 88 14.36 -2.43 -1.06
C GLN A 88 13.18 -3.28 -1.51
N VAL A 89 12.51 -3.93 -0.56
CA VAL A 89 11.31 -4.73 -0.85
C VAL A 89 10.19 -3.85 -1.40
N TRP A 90 9.88 -2.75 -0.72
CA TRP A 90 8.80 -1.84 -1.14
C TRP A 90 9.09 -1.22 -2.51
N GLY A 91 10.33 -0.87 -2.80
CA GLY A 91 10.75 -0.39 -4.12
C GLY A 91 10.53 -1.43 -5.21
N ALA A 92 10.83 -2.68 -4.92
CA ALA A 92 10.58 -3.78 -5.86
C ALA A 92 9.08 -4.04 -6.05
N LEU A 93 8.27 -3.94 -4.98
CA LEU A 93 6.81 -4.03 -5.07
C LEU A 93 6.25 -2.99 -6.03
N SER A 94 6.74 -1.75 -5.96
CA SER A 94 6.27 -0.66 -6.82
C SER A 94 6.52 -0.89 -8.31
N ARG A 95 7.36 -1.85 -8.67
CA ARG A 95 7.65 -2.24 -10.06
C ARG A 95 6.76 -3.36 -10.58
N ILE A 96 5.89 -3.95 -9.74
CA ILE A 96 4.93 -4.96 -10.19
C ILE A 96 3.79 -4.22 -10.91
N PRO A 97 3.62 -4.42 -12.23
CA PRO A 97 2.61 -3.69 -12.98
C PRO A 97 1.18 -4.04 -12.55
N PHE A 98 0.28 -3.10 -12.79
CA PHE A 98 -1.15 -3.32 -12.69
C PHE A 98 -1.56 -4.54 -13.54
N GLY A 99 -2.36 -5.44 -12.97
CA GLY A 99 -2.81 -6.64 -13.66
C GLY A 99 -1.85 -7.81 -13.61
N GLU A 100 -0.70 -7.68 -12.95
CA GLU A 100 0.29 -8.73 -12.81
C GLU A 100 0.49 -9.12 -11.35
N THR A 101 0.99 -10.33 -11.14
CA THR A 101 1.35 -10.85 -9.82
C THR A 101 2.81 -11.26 -9.79
N ALA A 102 3.37 -11.33 -8.58
CA ALA A 102 4.68 -11.88 -8.34
C ALA A 102 4.59 -12.83 -7.14
N THR A 103 5.59 -13.70 -6.96
CA THR A 103 5.69 -14.57 -5.80
C THR A 103 6.69 -14.00 -4.81
N TYR A 104 6.60 -14.43 -3.54
CA TYR A 104 7.57 -14.03 -2.52
C TYR A 104 9.00 -14.45 -2.92
N ALA A 105 9.15 -15.66 -3.45
CA ALA A 105 10.44 -16.13 -3.95
C ALA A 105 10.94 -15.29 -5.13
N GLY A 106 10.03 -14.93 -6.05
CA GLY A 106 10.35 -14.05 -7.17
C GLY A 106 10.81 -12.66 -6.71
N MET A 107 10.16 -12.11 -5.69
CA MET A 107 10.56 -10.83 -5.11
C MET A 107 11.92 -10.91 -4.44
N ALA A 108 12.20 -12.00 -3.71
CA ALA A 108 13.52 -12.22 -3.10
C ALA A 108 14.62 -12.25 -4.15
N ARG A 109 14.38 -12.90 -5.28
CA ARG A 109 15.33 -12.88 -6.42
C ARG A 109 15.51 -11.48 -6.99
N ARG A 110 14.44 -10.72 -7.15
CA ARG A 110 14.49 -9.36 -7.72
C ARG A 110 15.33 -8.40 -6.89
N ILE A 111 15.38 -8.57 -5.57
CA ILE A 111 16.22 -7.74 -4.70
C ILE A 111 17.62 -8.34 -4.49
N GLY A 112 17.97 -9.41 -5.20
CA GLY A 112 19.29 -10.05 -5.10
C GLY A 112 19.51 -10.87 -3.84
N ARG A 113 18.43 -11.29 -3.17
CA ARG A 113 18.48 -12.07 -1.93
C ARG A 113 17.57 -13.30 -2.00
N PRO A 114 17.89 -14.27 -2.87
CA PRO A 114 16.98 -15.39 -3.16
C PRO A 114 16.66 -16.28 -1.95
N SER A 115 17.52 -16.28 -0.92
CA SER A 115 17.26 -17.03 0.32
C SER A 115 16.42 -16.27 1.34
N ALA A 116 16.09 -14.98 1.10
CA ALA A 116 15.41 -14.13 2.06
C ALA A 116 13.88 -14.13 1.90
N VAL A 117 13.28 -15.25 1.47
CA VAL A 117 11.85 -15.33 1.15
C VAL A 117 10.97 -14.97 2.36
N ARG A 118 11.30 -15.45 3.55
CA ARG A 118 10.54 -15.13 4.78
C ARG A 118 10.66 -13.66 5.15
N ALA A 119 11.87 -13.11 5.07
CA ALA A 119 12.10 -11.70 5.38
C ALA A 119 11.36 -10.79 4.39
N VAL A 120 11.31 -11.18 3.11
CA VAL A 120 10.54 -10.49 2.08
C VAL A 120 9.04 -10.53 2.42
N GLY A 121 8.52 -11.69 2.82
CA GLY A 121 7.13 -11.83 3.24
C GLY A 121 6.80 -10.93 4.42
N LEU A 122 7.69 -10.85 5.42
CA LEU A 122 7.51 -9.97 6.57
C LEU A 122 7.51 -8.50 6.15
N ALA A 123 8.49 -8.08 5.35
CA ALA A 123 8.57 -6.70 4.86
C ALA A 123 7.35 -6.33 4.00
N ASN A 124 6.86 -7.27 3.18
CA ASN A 124 5.64 -7.09 2.41
C ASN A 124 4.44 -6.80 3.32
N GLY A 125 4.29 -7.56 4.40
CA GLY A 125 3.23 -7.37 5.39
C GLY A 125 3.37 -6.08 6.21
N GLN A 126 4.56 -5.51 6.28
CA GLN A 126 4.84 -4.27 7.02
C GLN A 126 4.75 -3.02 6.15
N ASN A 127 4.34 -3.14 4.91
CA ASN A 127 4.16 -2.02 4.00
C ASN A 127 3.14 -1.02 4.57
N PRO A 128 3.54 0.24 4.85
CA PRO A 128 2.63 1.24 5.42
C PRO A 128 1.73 1.90 4.39
N LEU A 129 1.95 1.66 3.10
CA LEU A 129 1.25 2.30 1.98
C LEU A 129 0.59 1.26 1.06
N PRO A 130 -0.25 0.35 1.59
CA PRO A 130 -0.90 -0.66 0.76
C PRO A 130 -1.70 -0.01 -0.38
N ILE A 131 -1.88 -0.72 -1.46
CA ILE A 131 -2.49 -0.30 -2.73
C ILE A 131 -1.54 0.60 -3.53
N ILE A 132 -1.05 1.68 -2.96
CA ILE A 132 -0.11 2.62 -3.60
C ILE A 132 1.22 1.91 -3.84
N VAL A 133 1.76 1.23 -2.83
CA VAL A 133 2.84 0.26 -2.97
C VAL A 133 2.18 -1.11 -2.99
N PRO A 134 2.12 -1.79 -4.14
CA PRO A 134 1.14 -2.86 -4.37
C PRO A 134 1.53 -4.22 -3.76
N CYS A 135 1.59 -4.28 -2.44
CA CYS A 135 1.87 -5.53 -1.74
C CYS A 135 0.81 -6.62 -1.97
N HIS A 136 -0.41 -6.23 -2.37
CA HIS A 136 -1.46 -7.18 -2.75
C HIS A 136 -1.14 -8.00 -4.00
N ARG A 137 -0.18 -7.57 -4.82
CA ARG A 137 0.25 -8.27 -6.05
C ARG A 137 1.23 -9.41 -5.78
N VAL A 138 1.67 -9.60 -4.53
CA VAL A 138 2.54 -10.72 -4.17
C VAL A 138 1.67 -11.86 -3.62
N ILE A 139 1.81 -13.04 -4.22
CA ILE A 139 1.05 -14.23 -3.88
C ILE A 139 1.99 -15.40 -3.62
N GLY A 140 1.46 -16.47 -3.04
CA GLY A 140 2.22 -17.71 -2.84
C GLY A 140 2.60 -18.36 -4.18
N SER A 141 3.67 -19.14 -4.21
CA SER A 141 4.14 -19.83 -5.40
C SER A 141 3.14 -20.85 -5.96
N ASN A 142 2.21 -21.32 -5.11
CA ASN A 142 1.10 -22.19 -5.49
C ASN A 142 -0.17 -21.40 -5.88
N GLY A 143 -0.08 -20.08 -6.01
CA GLY A 143 -1.20 -19.20 -6.31
C GLY A 143 -2.06 -18.82 -5.09
N ALA A 144 -1.70 -19.27 -3.89
CA ALA A 144 -2.45 -18.98 -2.68
C ALA A 144 -2.39 -17.48 -2.32
N LEU A 145 -3.53 -16.92 -1.93
CA LEU A 145 -3.60 -15.56 -1.38
C LEU A 145 -3.31 -15.63 0.10
N THR A 146 -2.17 -15.08 0.49
CA THR A 146 -1.70 -15.09 1.88
C THR A 146 -1.46 -13.67 2.35
N GLY A 147 -1.69 -13.43 3.64
CA GLY A 147 -1.33 -12.21 4.37
C GLY A 147 -1.61 -10.88 3.67
N PHE A 148 -2.60 -10.14 4.18
CA PHE A 148 -2.84 -8.77 3.72
C PHE A 148 -3.43 -7.98 4.88
N ALA A 149 -2.94 -6.75 5.08
CA ALA A 149 -3.40 -5.90 6.18
C ALA A 149 -4.90 -5.59 6.11
N GLY A 150 -5.46 -5.49 4.91
CA GLY A 150 -6.89 -5.30 4.69
C GLY A 150 -7.72 -6.58 4.74
N GLY A 151 -7.10 -7.74 4.94
CA GLY A 151 -7.74 -9.04 4.91
C GLY A 151 -7.73 -9.69 3.54
N ILE A 152 -7.84 -11.01 3.49
CA ILE A 152 -7.81 -11.79 2.24
C ILE A 152 -8.94 -11.38 1.26
N PRO A 153 -10.19 -11.13 1.72
CA PRO A 153 -11.24 -10.67 0.80
C PRO A 153 -10.87 -9.36 0.07
N ALA A 154 -10.25 -8.41 0.74
CA ALA A 154 -9.79 -7.16 0.12
C ALA A 154 -8.67 -7.43 -0.89
N LYS A 155 -7.72 -8.28 -0.56
CA LYS A 155 -6.64 -8.67 -1.47
C LYS A 155 -7.19 -9.29 -2.74
N LYS A 156 -8.13 -10.22 -2.60
CA LYS A 156 -8.81 -10.88 -3.72
C LYS A 156 -9.55 -9.85 -4.58
N TRP A 157 -10.29 -8.96 -3.95
CA TRP A 157 -11.02 -7.91 -4.66
C TRP A 157 -10.10 -7.05 -5.52
N LEU A 158 -8.96 -6.61 -4.94
CA LEU A 158 -7.98 -5.78 -5.64
C LEU A 158 -7.39 -6.52 -6.86
N LEU A 159 -7.01 -7.78 -6.68
CA LEU A 159 -6.44 -8.58 -7.77
C LEU A 159 -7.45 -8.84 -8.89
N GLU A 160 -8.70 -9.15 -8.54
CA GLU A 160 -9.77 -9.31 -9.53
C GLU A 160 -10.07 -8.00 -10.24
N PHE A 161 -10.12 -6.89 -9.50
CA PHE A 161 -10.34 -5.55 -10.04
C PHE A 161 -9.26 -5.19 -11.06
N GLU A 162 -8.01 -5.54 -10.78
CA GLU A 162 -6.88 -5.29 -11.68
C GLU A 162 -6.81 -6.28 -12.85
N GLY A 163 -7.66 -7.30 -12.88
CA GLY A 163 -7.62 -8.34 -13.90
C GLY A 163 -6.47 -9.33 -13.72
N ALA A 164 -5.85 -9.38 -12.54
CA ALA A 164 -4.75 -10.29 -12.23
C ALA A 164 -5.23 -11.69 -11.85
N LEU A 165 -6.51 -11.83 -11.47
CA LEU A 165 -7.15 -13.10 -11.17
C LEU A 165 -8.48 -13.18 -11.93
N PRO A 166 -8.90 -14.39 -12.37
CA PRO A 166 -10.21 -14.57 -12.97
C PRO A 166 -11.31 -14.23 -11.95
N ARG A 167 -12.33 -13.52 -12.40
CA ARG A 167 -13.55 -13.32 -11.60
C ARG A 167 -14.34 -14.61 -11.57
N VAL A 168 -14.75 -15.01 -10.39
CA VAL A 168 -15.54 -16.22 -10.19
C VAL A 168 -16.95 -15.82 -9.78
#